data_ac603052f3abfca49f757a2795880b0e
#
_entry.id   ac603052f3abfca49f757a2795880b0e
#
_cell.length_a   1.000
_cell.length_b   1.000
_cell.length_c   1.000
_cell.angle_alpha   90.00
_cell.angle_beta   90.00
_cell.angle_gamma   90.00
#
_symmetry.space_group_name_H-M   'P 1'
#
loop_
_entity.id
_entity.type
_entity.pdbx_description
1 polymer ?
#
loop_
_entity_poly.entity_id
_entity_poly.type
_entity_poly.pdbx_seq_one_letter_code
_entity_poly.pdbx_strand_id
1 'polypeptide(L)'
;RPDISGIESPYAQDERMRKSRAAAEAILAATGIRKGYALDYGCGEGRLAFALAKRTELTVIGVTTDAVKAAHARTALRRAGIYGTRVTIHHQPLAKLDHTDSMFNLAVSSELLHNGKLPGDRSELLRVLRPSGGVLALGGLPQSGLAKLITGSALARETTTEASGELLLAKRKALDGAGEWTHTYGTAAQTANSGDEIVNGSKIALQWFGKPGARGMIDRQGRNPPPLTSNGFLYV
;
A
#
# COMPACT_ATOMS: atom_id res chain seq x y z
N ARG A 1 5.77 6.03 -15.53
CA ARG A 1 4.33 6.25 -15.31
C ARG A 1 3.96 7.62 -15.83
N PRO A 2 2.72 7.85 -16.37
CA PRO A 2 2.34 9.17 -16.87
C PRO A 2 2.33 10.19 -15.73
N ASP A 3 2.86 11.38 -16.01
CA ASP A 3 2.70 12.56 -15.15
C ASP A 3 1.26 13.06 -15.24
N ILE A 4 0.63 13.23 -14.09
CA ILE A 4 -0.75 13.69 -13.96
C ILE A 4 -0.87 14.96 -13.10
N SER A 5 0.24 15.62 -12.81
CA SER A 5 0.27 16.84 -11.98
C SER A 5 -0.59 17.97 -12.55
N GLY A 6 -0.62 18.11 -13.88
CA GLY A 6 -1.40 19.10 -14.61
C GLY A 6 -2.89 18.76 -14.80
N ILE A 7 -3.34 17.56 -14.46
CA ILE A 7 -4.74 17.16 -14.68
C ILE A 7 -5.68 17.88 -13.71
N GLU A 8 -6.74 18.47 -14.24
CA GLU A 8 -7.79 19.07 -13.42
C GLU A 8 -8.58 18.01 -12.62
N SER A 9 -9.10 18.43 -11.46
CA SER A 9 -9.90 17.54 -10.64
C SER A 9 -11.24 17.21 -11.30
N PRO A 10 -11.55 15.91 -11.49
CA PRO A 10 -12.86 15.52 -12.02
C PRO A 10 -14.00 15.67 -10.99
N TYR A 11 -13.67 16.07 -9.77
CA TYR A 11 -14.61 16.24 -8.66
C TYR A 11 -14.90 17.72 -8.41
N ALA A 12 -16.13 18.03 -7.97
CA ALA A 12 -16.49 19.35 -7.49
C ALA A 12 -15.52 19.81 -6.37
N GLN A 13 -15.26 21.14 -6.34
CA GLN A 13 -14.37 21.75 -5.34
C GLN A 13 -15.13 21.99 -4.00
N ASP A 14 -15.84 20.98 -3.53
CA ASP A 14 -16.60 20.96 -2.30
C ASP A 14 -15.71 20.70 -1.05
N GLU A 15 -16.34 20.69 0.12
CA GLU A 15 -15.65 20.44 1.38
C GLU A 15 -14.98 19.06 1.42
N ARG A 16 -15.62 18.02 0.86
CA ARG A 16 -15.05 16.67 0.79
C ARG A 16 -13.76 16.65 -0.03
N MET A 17 -13.73 17.38 -1.17
CA MET A 17 -12.52 17.45 -1.97
C MET A 17 -11.42 18.26 -1.29
N ARG A 18 -11.76 19.37 -0.60
CA ARG A 18 -10.79 20.13 0.21
C ARG A 18 -10.19 19.27 1.31
N LYS A 19 -11.03 18.55 2.07
CA LYS A 19 -10.58 17.62 3.12
C LYS A 19 -9.70 16.50 2.57
N SER A 20 -10.04 15.92 1.43
CA SER A 20 -9.23 14.88 0.79
C SER A 20 -7.87 15.40 0.34
N ARG A 21 -7.79 16.64 -0.18
CA ARG A 21 -6.53 17.28 -0.57
C ARG A 21 -5.64 17.54 0.63
N ALA A 22 -6.18 18.15 1.68
CA ALA A 22 -5.44 18.43 2.90
C ALA A 22 -4.92 17.14 3.55
N ALA A 23 -5.76 16.10 3.60
CA ALA A 23 -5.35 14.79 4.10
C ALA A 23 -4.24 14.17 3.25
N ALA A 24 -4.33 14.22 1.92
CA ALA A 24 -3.27 13.71 1.04
C ALA A 24 -1.94 14.44 1.29
N GLU A 25 -1.95 15.76 1.42
CA GLU A 25 -0.76 16.57 1.72
C GLU A 25 -0.16 16.21 3.07
N ALA A 26 -0.97 16.10 4.13
CA ALA A 26 -0.54 15.71 5.46
C ALA A 26 0.05 14.28 5.48
N ILE A 27 -0.63 13.31 4.83
CA ILE A 27 -0.15 11.93 4.72
C ILE A 27 1.21 11.87 4.02
N LEU A 28 1.35 12.58 2.90
CA LEU A 28 2.61 12.58 2.14
C LEU A 28 3.75 13.30 2.87
N ALA A 29 3.45 14.34 3.63
CA ALA A 29 4.44 15.02 4.47
C ALA A 29 4.90 14.12 5.63
N ALA A 30 3.97 13.41 6.27
CA ALA A 30 4.25 12.55 7.42
C ALA A 30 4.93 11.23 7.05
N THR A 31 4.60 10.64 5.87
CA THR A 31 5.11 9.32 5.48
C THR A 31 6.29 9.36 4.52
N GLY A 32 6.42 10.41 3.72
CA GLY A 32 7.40 10.50 2.64
C GLY A 32 7.16 9.51 1.48
N ILE A 33 6.10 8.69 1.52
CA ILE A 33 5.85 7.63 0.53
C ILE A 33 5.27 8.23 -0.74
N ARG A 34 6.05 8.21 -1.82
CA ARG A 34 5.67 8.81 -3.11
C ARG A 34 5.65 7.83 -4.29
N LYS A 35 6.13 6.59 -4.11
CA LYS A 35 6.22 5.55 -5.13
C LYS A 35 5.70 4.22 -4.60
N GLY A 36 5.30 3.32 -5.50
CA GLY A 36 4.75 2.01 -5.16
C GLY A 36 3.24 1.96 -5.27
N TYR A 37 2.61 1.15 -4.42
CA TYR A 37 1.17 0.96 -4.38
C TYR A 37 0.57 1.56 -3.11
N ALA A 38 -0.58 2.24 -3.26
CA ALA A 38 -1.37 2.72 -2.13
C ALA A 38 -2.78 2.13 -2.18
N LEU A 39 -3.32 1.78 -1.02
CA LEU A 39 -4.69 1.32 -0.81
C LEU A 39 -5.53 2.45 -0.20
N ASP A 40 -6.66 2.78 -0.80
CA ASP A 40 -7.72 3.56 -0.15
C ASP A 40 -8.86 2.63 0.26
N TYR A 41 -8.86 2.23 1.52
CA TYR A 41 -9.76 1.24 2.11
C TYR A 41 -11.08 1.89 2.53
N GLY A 42 -12.13 1.59 1.78
CA GLY A 42 -13.39 2.35 1.85
C GLY A 42 -13.27 3.68 1.10
N CYS A 43 -12.84 3.62 -0.17
CA CYS A 43 -12.50 4.80 -0.96
C CYS A 43 -13.68 5.70 -1.34
N GLY A 44 -14.92 5.23 -1.15
CA GLY A 44 -16.10 5.96 -1.57
C GLY A 44 -16.06 6.31 -3.06
N GLU A 45 -16.11 7.60 -3.37
CA GLU A 45 -16.03 8.12 -4.74
C GLU A 45 -14.58 8.33 -5.25
N GLY A 46 -13.55 7.93 -4.49
CA GLY A 46 -12.16 7.99 -4.93
C GLY A 46 -11.48 9.35 -4.88
N ARG A 47 -12.01 10.32 -4.11
CA ARG A 47 -11.46 11.69 -4.00
C ARG A 47 -10.07 11.71 -3.36
N LEU A 48 -9.85 10.96 -2.29
CA LEU A 48 -8.54 10.84 -1.64
C LEU A 48 -7.56 10.07 -2.54
N ALA A 49 -8.02 9.00 -3.18
CA ALA A 49 -7.21 8.25 -4.14
C ALA A 49 -6.71 9.15 -5.29
N PHE A 50 -7.58 10.00 -5.84
CA PHE A 50 -7.20 11.00 -6.83
C PHE A 50 -6.19 12.00 -6.26
N ALA A 51 -6.44 12.55 -5.07
CA ALA A 51 -5.58 13.55 -4.44
C ALA A 51 -4.16 13.03 -4.17
N LEU A 52 -4.03 11.77 -3.76
CA LEU A 52 -2.74 11.08 -3.58
C LEU A 52 -2.04 10.85 -4.93
N ALA A 53 -2.75 10.27 -5.91
CA ALA A 53 -2.18 9.99 -7.22
C ALA A 53 -1.66 11.25 -7.92
N LYS A 54 -2.40 12.37 -7.83
CA LYS A 54 -2.01 13.65 -8.45
C LYS A 54 -0.68 14.21 -7.92
N ARG A 55 -0.30 13.88 -6.68
CA ARG A 55 0.87 14.44 -5.99
C ARG A 55 2.07 13.51 -5.94
N THR A 56 1.94 12.31 -6.50
CA THR A 56 2.93 11.24 -6.34
C THR A 56 3.04 10.40 -7.60
N GLU A 57 3.98 9.47 -7.60
CA GLU A 57 4.07 8.37 -8.58
C GLU A 57 3.36 7.09 -8.09
N LEU A 58 2.57 7.15 -7.01
CA LEU A 58 1.83 6.00 -6.51
C LEU A 58 0.80 5.50 -7.54
N THR A 59 0.65 4.20 -7.64
CA THR A 59 -0.55 3.56 -8.19
C THR A 59 -1.52 3.36 -7.03
N VAL A 60 -2.66 4.02 -7.08
CA VAL A 60 -3.64 3.98 -6.00
C VAL A 60 -4.78 3.03 -6.36
N ILE A 61 -5.04 2.08 -5.47
CA ILE A 61 -6.16 1.16 -5.58
C ILE A 61 -7.18 1.54 -4.51
N GLY A 62 -8.35 1.98 -4.94
CA GLY A 62 -9.47 2.23 -4.05
C GLY A 62 -10.39 1.02 -4.00
N VAL A 63 -10.86 0.67 -2.81
CA VAL A 63 -11.83 -0.41 -2.62
C VAL A 63 -13.05 0.13 -1.90
N THR A 64 -14.25 -0.20 -2.39
CA THR A 64 -15.53 0.16 -1.76
C THR A 64 -16.56 -0.94 -1.91
N THR A 65 -17.46 -1.07 -0.94
CA THR A 65 -18.60 -1.99 -0.97
C THR A 65 -19.85 -1.37 -1.64
N ASP A 66 -19.78 -0.09 -2.00
CA ASP A 66 -20.87 0.65 -2.62
C ASP A 66 -20.70 0.68 -4.14
N ALA A 67 -21.55 -0.07 -4.84
CA ALA A 67 -21.49 -0.19 -6.30
C ALA A 67 -21.74 1.15 -7.02
N VAL A 68 -22.61 2.00 -6.48
CA VAL A 68 -22.95 3.31 -7.06
C VAL A 68 -21.75 4.25 -6.95
N LYS A 69 -21.15 4.35 -5.77
CA LYS A 69 -19.92 5.15 -5.56
C LYS A 69 -18.77 4.65 -6.42
N ALA A 70 -18.62 3.33 -6.53
CA ALA A 70 -17.59 2.74 -7.41
C ALA A 70 -17.80 3.14 -8.88
N ALA A 71 -19.03 3.10 -9.38
CA ALA A 71 -19.36 3.50 -10.75
C ALA A 71 -19.09 4.99 -10.98
N HIS A 72 -19.51 5.86 -10.06
CA HIS A 72 -19.25 7.29 -10.11
C HIS A 72 -17.74 7.59 -10.11
N ALA A 73 -16.98 6.98 -9.20
CA ALA A 73 -15.53 7.12 -9.11
C ALA A 73 -14.84 6.71 -10.42
N ARG A 74 -15.18 5.56 -10.97
CA ARG A 74 -14.64 5.08 -12.25
C ARG A 74 -14.94 6.04 -13.39
N THR A 75 -16.15 6.59 -13.47
CA THR A 75 -16.55 7.56 -14.49
C THR A 75 -15.77 8.85 -14.35
N ALA A 76 -15.65 9.41 -13.16
CA ALA A 76 -14.88 10.61 -12.89
C ALA A 76 -13.39 10.44 -13.27
N LEU A 77 -12.77 9.34 -12.82
CA LEU A 77 -11.37 9.04 -13.08
C LEU A 77 -11.08 8.73 -14.58
N ARG A 78 -12.05 8.14 -15.31
CA ARG A 78 -11.95 7.96 -16.77
C ARG A 78 -11.98 9.31 -17.49
N ARG A 79 -12.86 10.24 -17.11
CA ARG A 79 -12.90 11.59 -17.66
C ARG A 79 -11.59 12.34 -17.46
N ALA A 80 -10.93 12.11 -16.33
CA ALA A 80 -9.61 12.64 -16.04
C ALA A 80 -8.45 11.88 -16.73
N GLY A 81 -8.73 10.79 -17.47
CA GLY A 81 -7.71 10.03 -18.21
C GLY A 81 -6.74 9.21 -17.32
N ILE A 82 -7.07 8.99 -16.04
CA ILE A 82 -6.16 8.33 -15.08
C ILE A 82 -6.64 6.98 -14.58
N TYR A 83 -7.86 6.59 -14.92
CA TYR A 83 -8.41 5.30 -14.53
C TYR A 83 -7.66 4.13 -15.17
N GLY A 84 -7.27 3.15 -14.38
CA GLY A 84 -6.53 1.96 -14.83
C GLY A 84 -5.02 2.17 -14.98
N THR A 85 -4.55 3.41 -15.05
CA THR A 85 -3.11 3.73 -15.15
C THR A 85 -2.51 4.23 -13.84
N ARG A 86 -3.22 5.09 -13.13
CA ARG A 86 -2.79 5.71 -11.87
C ARG A 86 -3.73 5.41 -10.72
N VAL A 87 -5.04 5.30 -10.98
CA VAL A 87 -6.05 4.98 -9.98
C VAL A 87 -6.96 3.90 -10.54
N THR A 88 -7.21 2.85 -9.73
CA THR A 88 -8.19 1.81 -10.03
C THR A 88 -9.16 1.68 -8.86
N ILE A 89 -10.45 1.50 -9.15
CA ILE A 89 -11.49 1.35 -8.12
C ILE A 89 -12.11 -0.04 -8.23
N HIS A 90 -12.04 -0.79 -7.16
CA HIS A 90 -12.64 -2.11 -7.03
C HIS A 90 -13.92 -2.03 -6.19
N HIS A 91 -14.98 -2.67 -6.67
CA HIS A 91 -16.19 -2.93 -5.91
C HIS A 91 -16.10 -4.35 -5.40
N GLN A 92 -15.84 -4.51 -4.10
CA GLN A 92 -15.71 -5.83 -3.45
C GLN A 92 -15.90 -5.70 -1.94
N PRO A 93 -16.15 -6.82 -1.23
CA PRO A 93 -16.16 -6.85 0.23
C PRO A 93 -14.83 -6.38 0.83
N LEU A 94 -14.91 -5.66 1.96
CA LEU A 94 -13.74 -5.18 2.69
C LEU A 94 -13.27 -6.17 3.78
N ALA A 95 -14.05 -7.21 4.07
CA ALA A 95 -13.65 -8.23 5.04
C ALA A 95 -12.50 -9.11 4.52
N LYS A 96 -12.40 -9.27 3.20
CA LYS A 96 -11.32 -10.00 2.53
C LYS A 96 -11.09 -9.40 1.15
N LEU A 97 -9.89 -8.91 0.93
CA LEU A 97 -9.50 -8.28 -0.34
C LEU A 97 -8.90 -9.31 -1.30
N ASP A 98 -9.19 -9.16 -2.61
CA ASP A 98 -8.62 -9.98 -3.68
C ASP A 98 -7.16 -9.60 -4.03
N HIS A 99 -6.47 -8.92 -3.10
CA HIS A 99 -5.09 -8.48 -3.27
C HIS A 99 -4.14 -9.44 -2.55
N THR A 100 -2.94 -9.59 -3.11
CA THR A 100 -1.89 -10.39 -2.49
C THR A 100 -1.44 -9.80 -1.16
N ASP A 101 -0.86 -10.63 -0.31
CA ASP A 101 -0.22 -10.21 0.93
C ASP A 101 0.91 -9.23 0.62
N SER A 102 1.15 -8.30 1.54
CA SER A 102 2.33 -7.43 1.52
C SER A 102 2.46 -6.54 0.26
N MET A 103 1.34 -6.21 -0.39
CA MET A 103 1.34 -5.47 -1.66
C MET A 103 1.54 -3.96 -1.49
N PHE A 104 0.94 -3.36 -0.44
CA PHE A 104 0.82 -1.91 -0.34
C PHE A 104 1.91 -1.26 0.52
N ASN A 105 2.52 -0.21 -0.03
CA ASN A 105 3.45 0.67 0.70
C ASN A 105 2.71 1.63 1.63
N LEU A 106 1.52 2.06 1.22
CA LEU A 106 0.67 2.99 1.96
C LEU A 106 -0.77 2.47 1.98
N ALA A 107 -1.41 2.49 3.14
CA ALA A 107 -2.85 2.29 3.26
C ALA A 107 -3.48 3.50 3.95
N VAL A 108 -4.63 3.94 3.43
CA VAL A 108 -5.43 5.05 3.96
C VAL A 108 -6.89 4.65 3.96
N SER A 109 -7.79 5.45 4.56
CA SER A 109 -9.22 5.22 4.49
C SER A 109 -9.99 6.52 4.31
N SER A 110 -10.60 6.68 3.14
CA SER A 110 -11.54 7.77 2.86
C SER A 110 -12.77 7.72 3.75
N GLU A 111 -13.30 6.53 4.04
CA GLU A 111 -14.46 6.35 4.89
C GLU A 111 -14.19 6.82 6.33
N LEU A 112 -13.03 6.46 6.87
CA LEU A 112 -12.61 6.96 8.18
C LEU A 112 -12.43 8.47 8.17
N LEU A 113 -11.77 9.02 7.15
CA LEU A 113 -11.51 10.45 7.02
C LEU A 113 -12.79 11.28 6.99
N HIS A 114 -13.80 10.82 6.25
CA HIS A 114 -15.02 11.61 6.01
C HIS A 114 -16.15 11.31 6.98
N ASN A 115 -16.28 10.06 7.43
CA ASN A 115 -17.41 9.58 8.21
C ASN A 115 -17.02 9.06 9.61
N GLY A 116 -15.73 9.11 9.97
CA GLY A 116 -15.24 8.69 11.29
C GLY A 116 -15.32 7.18 11.54
N LYS A 117 -15.52 6.36 10.50
CA LYS A 117 -15.67 4.91 10.62
C LYS A 117 -14.63 4.19 9.75
N LEU A 118 -13.77 3.39 10.38
CA LEU A 118 -12.90 2.47 9.65
C LEU A 118 -13.73 1.23 9.23
N PRO A 119 -13.94 1.02 7.93
CA PRO A 119 -14.75 -0.09 7.46
C PRO A 119 -13.94 -1.40 7.47
N GLY A 120 -14.63 -2.53 7.30
CA GLY A 120 -14.03 -3.84 7.05
C GLY A 120 -13.24 -4.42 8.23
N ASP A 121 -12.27 -5.27 7.91
CA ASP A 121 -11.43 -5.96 8.89
C ASP A 121 -10.02 -5.37 8.94
N ARG A 122 -9.53 -5.11 10.15
CA ARG A 122 -8.19 -4.59 10.41
C ARG A 122 -7.10 -5.62 10.13
N SER A 123 -7.40 -6.90 10.21
CA SER A 123 -6.47 -7.98 9.84
C SER A 123 -6.14 -7.96 8.34
N GLU A 124 -7.11 -7.58 7.50
CA GLU A 124 -6.88 -7.40 6.07
C GLU A 124 -5.94 -6.23 5.77
N LEU A 125 -6.08 -5.12 6.49
CA LEU A 125 -5.14 -4.00 6.36
C LEU A 125 -3.71 -4.42 6.70
N LEU A 126 -3.55 -5.23 7.75
CA LEU A 126 -2.23 -5.77 8.10
C LEU A 126 -1.70 -6.74 7.04
N ARG A 127 -2.55 -7.67 6.57
CA ARG A 127 -2.16 -8.68 5.57
C ARG A 127 -1.63 -8.06 4.29
N VAL A 128 -2.34 -7.06 3.78
CA VAL A 128 -1.98 -6.42 2.49
C VAL A 128 -0.90 -5.34 2.62
N LEU A 129 -0.62 -4.86 3.82
CA LEU A 129 0.39 -3.84 4.06
C LEU A 129 1.79 -4.48 4.02
N ARG A 130 2.72 -3.88 3.30
CA ARG A 130 4.09 -4.38 3.14
C ARG A 130 4.84 -4.38 4.48
N PRO A 131 5.50 -5.50 4.87
CA PRO A 131 6.43 -5.50 5.99
C PRO A 131 7.62 -4.55 5.74
N SER A 132 8.36 -4.22 6.78
CA SER A 132 9.57 -3.39 6.68
C SER A 132 9.32 -2.05 5.97
N GLY A 133 8.34 -1.29 6.45
CA GLY A 133 8.12 0.09 6.01
C GLY A 133 6.80 0.39 5.29
N GLY A 134 5.87 -0.55 5.20
CA GLY A 134 4.49 -0.23 4.85
C GLY A 134 3.83 0.58 5.96
N VAL A 135 3.06 1.61 5.59
CA VAL A 135 2.43 2.54 6.54
C VAL A 135 0.92 2.56 6.35
N LEU A 136 0.19 2.35 7.44
CA LEU A 136 -1.23 2.67 7.54
C LEU A 136 -1.34 4.08 8.13
N ALA A 137 -1.86 5.04 7.35
CA ALA A 137 -2.08 6.41 7.79
C ALA A 137 -3.57 6.65 8.03
N LEU A 138 -3.94 6.86 9.28
CA LEU A 138 -5.32 7.08 9.73
C LEU A 138 -5.53 8.53 10.15
N GLY A 139 -6.65 9.12 9.72
CA GLY A 139 -7.08 10.48 10.09
C GLY A 139 -8.60 10.57 10.14
N GLY A 140 -9.13 11.70 10.57
CA GLY A 140 -10.58 11.94 10.61
C GLY A 140 -11.23 11.74 11.97
N LEU A 141 -10.46 11.33 12.97
CA LEU A 141 -10.86 11.23 14.38
C LEU A 141 -9.80 11.89 15.27
N PRO A 142 -10.12 12.28 16.51
CA PRO A 142 -9.12 12.64 17.51
C PRO A 142 -8.12 11.50 17.75
N GLN A 143 -6.89 11.82 18.16
CA GLN A 143 -5.81 10.83 18.38
C GLN A 143 -6.22 9.66 19.26
N SER A 144 -6.99 9.91 20.34
CA SER A 144 -7.50 8.86 21.23
C SER A 144 -8.46 7.89 20.52
N GLY A 145 -9.27 8.41 19.56
CA GLY A 145 -10.14 7.60 18.70
C GLY A 145 -9.34 6.75 17.71
N LEU A 146 -8.33 7.34 17.07
CA LEU A 146 -7.44 6.63 16.15
C LEU A 146 -6.64 5.53 16.87
N ALA A 147 -6.11 5.83 18.06
CA ALA A 147 -5.39 4.84 18.86
C ALA A 147 -6.25 3.62 19.21
N LYS A 148 -7.54 3.82 19.53
CA LYS A 148 -8.50 2.72 19.80
C LYS A 148 -8.71 1.80 18.59
N LEU A 149 -8.56 2.31 17.37
CA LEU A 149 -8.65 1.48 16.17
C LEU A 149 -7.47 0.49 16.05
N ILE A 150 -6.33 0.81 16.60
CA ILE A 150 -5.13 -0.03 16.57
C ILE A 150 -5.08 -0.95 17.80
N THR A 151 -5.37 -0.41 18.98
CA THR A 151 -5.27 -1.13 20.26
C THR A 151 -6.10 -2.42 20.26
N GLY A 152 -5.51 -3.50 20.79
CA GLY A 152 -6.16 -4.81 20.92
C GLY A 152 -6.30 -5.59 19.61
N SER A 153 -5.77 -5.09 18.51
CA SER A 153 -5.78 -5.77 17.20
C SER A 153 -4.41 -6.34 16.83
N ALA A 154 -4.36 -7.18 15.80
CA ALA A 154 -3.10 -7.65 15.22
C ALA A 154 -2.19 -6.48 14.77
N LEU A 155 -2.78 -5.36 14.34
CA LEU A 155 -2.03 -4.14 14.00
C LEU A 155 -1.16 -3.66 15.15
N ALA A 156 -1.63 -3.70 16.40
CA ALA A 156 -0.85 -3.23 17.55
C ALA A 156 0.44 -4.03 17.78
N ARG A 157 0.43 -5.33 17.47
CA ARG A 157 1.59 -6.22 17.65
C ARG A 157 2.60 -6.06 16.51
N GLU A 158 2.09 -5.97 15.29
CA GLU A 158 2.88 -5.99 14.05
C GLU A 158 3.30 -4.61 13.55
N THR A 159 2.89 -3.53 14.24
CA THR A 159 3.23 -2.16 13.87
C THR A 159 3.83 -1.37 15.03
N THR A 160 4.59 -0.33 14.68
CA THR A 160 4.91 0.77 15.59
C THR A 160 4.01 1.95 15.24
N THR A 161 3.46 2.62 16.26
CA THR A 161 2.55 3.75 16.07
C THR A 161 3.21 5.07 16.40
N GLU A 162 2.92 6.09 15.59
CA GLU A 162 3.44 7.45 15.74
C GLU A 162 2.32 8.45 15.41
N ALA A 163 2.14 9.44 16.27
CA ALA A 163 1.24 10.56 16.00
C ALA A 163 1.95 11.63 15.14
N SER A 164 1.30 12.11 14.10
CA SER A 164 1.80 13.18 13.24
C SER A 164 0.67 14.16 12.92
N GLY A 165 0.58 15.25 13.66
CA GLY A 165 -0.54 16.18 13.60
C GLY A 165 -1.88 15.49 13.89
N GLU A 166 -2.81 15.56 12.95
CA GLU A 166 -4.12 14.88 13.04
C GLU A 166 -4.09 13.42 12.58
N LEU A 167 -2.92 12.91 12.19
CA LEU A 167 -2.75 11.54 11.72
C LEU A 167 -2.17 10.64 12.80
N LEU A 168 -2.60 9.38 12.78
CA LEU A 168 -1.91 8.28 13.44
C LEU A 168 -1.30 7.39 12.35
N LEU A 169 0.00 7.21 12.40
CA LEU A 169 0.75 6.34 11.50
C LEU A 169 1.01 5.02 12.21
N ALA A 170 0.63 3.90 11.58
CA ALA A 170 1.02 2.57 12.01
C ALA A 170 2.00 1.99 10.97
N LYS A 171 3.27 1.94 11.33
CA LYS A 171 4.36 1.46 10.45
C LYS A 171 4.56 -0.04 10.68
N ARG A 172 4.42 -0.84 9.64
CA ARG A 172 4.59 -2.30 9.76
C ARG A 172 6.05 -2.65 10.02
N LYS A 173 6.28 -3.47 11.04
CA LYS A 173 7.58 -4.02 11.39
C LYS A 173 8.08 -4.99 10.33
N ALA A 174 9.36 -5.39 10.41
CA ALA A 174 9.86 -6.56 9.71
C ALA A 174 9.12 -7.82 10.18
N LEU A 175 9.09 -8.84 9.35
CA LEU A 175 8.56 -10.15 9.74
C LEU A 175 9.60 -10.85 10.62
N ASP A 176 9.19 -11.28 11.80
CA ASP A 176 10.03 -12.12 12.65
C ASP A 176 10.31 -13.45 11.94
N GLY A 177 11.56 -13.87 11.93
CA GLY A 177 12.00 -15.09 11.24
C GLY A 177 12.18 -14.96 9.73
N ALA A 178 12.00 -13.76 9.15
CA ALA A 178 12.31 -13.54 7.74
C ALA A 178 13.82 -13.55 7.51
N GLY A 179 14.27 -14.41 6.62
CA GLY A 179 15.67 -14.48 6.23
C GLY A 179 16.08 -13.43 5.21
N GLU A 180 17.39 -13.22 5.06
CA GLU A 180 17.97 -12.36 4.05
C GLU A 180 18.95 -13.13 3.18
N TRP A 181 19.13 -12.68 1.94
CA TRP A 181 20.09 -13.23 0.99
C TRP A 181 21.02 -12.10 0.55
N THR A 182 21.97 -11.73 1.43
CA THR A 182 22.80 -10.52 1.27
C THR A 182 24.07 -10.74 0.43
N HIS A 183 24.45 -12.00 0.17
CA HIS A 183 25.63 -12.39 -0.57
C HIS A 183 25.28 -13.48 -1.60
N THR A 184 26.17 -13.71 -2.56
CA THR A 184 25.99 -14.70 -3.64
C THR A 184 25.55 -16.08 -3.14
N TYR A 185 26.03 -16.50 -1.97
CA TYR A 185 25.65 -17.76 -1.34
C TYR A 185 25.00 -17.55 0.03
N GLY A 186 24.00 -16.67 0.10
CA GLY A 186 23.18 -16.43 1.28
C GLY A 186 23.74 -15.36 2.20
N THR A 187 24.77 -15.68 2.93
CA THR A 187 25.41 -14.80 3.93
C THR A 187 26.90 -14.63 3.65
N ALA A 188 27.57 -13.76 4.40
CA ALA A 188 29.04 -13.62 4.34
C ALA A 188 29.79 -14.94 4.62
N ALA A 189 29.19 -15.85 5.37
CA ALA A 189 29.75 -17.19 5.64
C ALA A 189 29.52 -18.20 4.49
N GLN A 190 28.85 -17.79 3.41
CA GLN A 190 28.55 -18.60 2.22
C GLN A 190 27.82 -19.92 2.56
N THR A 191 26.89 -19.88 3.48
CA THR A 191 26.19 -21.08 4.00
C THR A 191 25.12 -21.60 3.05
N ALA A 192 24.79 -20.89 1.96
CA ALA A 192 23.66 -21.14 1.07
C ALA A 192 22.32 -21.24 1.82
N ASN A 193 22.23 -20.58 2.96
CA ASN A 193 21.05 -20.55 3.82
C ASN A 193 20.72 -19.09 4.17
N SER A 194 19.48 -18.68 3.92
CA SER A 194 18.99 -17.34 4.25
C SER A 194 18.66 -17.14 5.74
N GLY A 195 18.60 -18.23 6.53
CA GLY A 195 18.08 -18.20 7.89
C GLY A 195 16.57 -17.95 7.96
N ASP A 196 15.83 -18.13 6.85
CA ASP A 196 14.39 -17.92 6.82
C ASP A 196 13.66 -19.03 7.58
N GLU A 197 12.84 -18.66 8.56
CA GLU A 197 12.01 -19.55 9.37
C GLU A 197 10.52 -19.52 8.93
N ILE A 198 10.15 -18.60 8.03
CA ILE A 198 8.76 -18.39 7.60
C ILE A 198 8.41 -19.31 6.44
N VAL A 199 9.31 -19.43 5.46
CA VAL A 199 9.12 -20.25 4.26
C VAL A 199 9.58 -21.67 4.54
N ASN A 200 8.64 -22.57 4.78
CA ASN A 200 8.93 -23.98 5.08
C ASN A 200 8.93 -24.90 3.83
N GLY A 201 8.93 -24.33 2.65
CA GLY A 201 9.06 -25.06 1.38
C GLY A 201 7.83 -25.85 0.91
N SER A 202 6.77 -25.94 1.70
CA SER A 202 5.63 -26.81 1.36
C SER A 202 4.62 -26.21 0.38
N LYS A 203 4.59 -24.88 0.24
CA LYS A 203 3.64 -24.15 -0.64
C LYS A 203 4.29 -22.92 -1.22
N ILE A 204 4.86 -23.04 -2.42
CA ILE A 204 5.39 -21.91 -3.17
C ILE A 204 4.40 -21.56 -4.28
N ALA A 205 4.02 -20.29 -4.38
CA ALA A 205 3.18 -19.77 -5.45
C ALA A 205 3.84 -18.56 -6.11
N LEU A 206 3.59 -18.39 -7.41
CA LEU A 206 4.03 -17.22 -8.15
C LEU A 206 3.21 -16.00 -7.68
N GLN A 207 3.86 -15.03 -7.04
CA GLN A 207 3.20 -13.83 -6.54
C GLN A 207 3.10 -12.72 -7.60
N TRP A 208 4.06 -12.62 -8.49
CA TRP A 208 4.08 -11.66 -9.59
C TRP A 208 4.89 -12.18 -10.76
N PHE A 209 4.59 -11.66 -11.94
CA PHE A 209 5.34 -11.90 -13.16
C PHE A 209 5.58 -10.57 -13.89
N GLY A 210 6.82 -10.28 -14.26
CA GLY A 210 7.15 -9.01 -14.90
C GLY A 210 8.62 -8.88 -15.30
N LYS A 211 9.00 -7.68 -15.70
CA LYS A 211 10.39 -7.39 -16.02
C LYS A 211 11.27 -7.44 -14.75
N PRO A 212 12.55 -7.90 -14.87
CA PRO A 212 13.27 -8.20 -16.12
C PRO A 212 12.83 -9.49 -16.80
N GLY A 213 12.26 -10.48 -16.12
CA GLY A 213 11.84 -11.75 -16.69
C GLY A 213 12.92 -12.49 -17.46
N ALA A 214 12.61 -13.69 -17.94
CA ALA A 214 13.59 -14.56 -18.60
C ALA A 214 14.25 -13.97 -19.86
N ARG A 215 13.59 -13.02 -20.52
CA ARG A 215 14.15 -12.34 -21.71
C ARG A 215 15.20 -11.26 -21.39
N GLY A 216 15.20 -10.74 -20.18
CA GLY A 216 16.19 -9.74 -19.73
C GLY A 216 17.39 -10.35 -19.01
N MET A 217 17.41 -11.65 -18.79
CA MET A 217 18.54 -12.33 -18.18
C MET A 217 19.65 -12.55 -19.22
N ILE A 218 20.82 -11.98 -18.95
CA ILE A 218 21.93 -11.93 -19.90
C ILE A 218 22.60 -13.28 -20.08
N ASP A 219 22.56 -14.18 -19.11
CA ASP A 219 23.22 -15.49 -19.20
C ASP A 219 22.39 -16.59 -18.52
N ARG A 220 22.07 -17.63 -19.30
CA ARG A 220 21.38 -18.84 -18.83
C ARG A 220 22.29 -19.82 -18.10
N GLN A 221 23.61 -19.60 -18.10
CA GLN A 221 24.59 -20.59 -17.66
C GLN A 221 25.25 -20.24 -16.31
N GLY A 222 24.53 -19.51 -15.45
CA GLY A 222 24.97 -19.29 -14.07
C GLY A 222 26.03 -18.23 -13.86
N ARG A 223 26.24 -17.34 -14.84
CA ARG A 223 27.17 -16.21 -14.71
C ARG A 223 26.55 -14.95 -14.12
N ASN A 224 25.22 -14.89 -14.06
CA ASN A 224 24.54 -13.79 -13.37
C ASN A 224 24.63 -14.02 -11.86
N PRO A 225 24.99 -12.99 -11.08
CA PRO A 225 24.88 -13.10 -9.64
C PRO A 225 23.41 -13.36 -9.28
N PRO A 226 23.13 -14.17 -8.25
CA PRO A 226 21.78 -14.36 -7.77
C PRO A 226 21.23 -13.03 -7.27
N PRO A 227 19.90 -12.80 -7.37
CA PRO A 227 19.28 -11.63 -6.76
C PRO A 227 19.60 -11.60 -5.26
N LEU A 228 19.96 -10.41 -4.75
CA LEU A 228 20.24 -10.22 -3.34
C LEU A 228 19.03 -9.60 -2.66
N THR A 229 18.76 -9.98 -1.41
CA THR A 229 17.71 -9.38 -0.60
C THR A 229 18.28 -8.85 0.71
N SER A 230 17.98 -7.61 1.04
CA SER A 230 18.35 -7.01 2.32
C SER A 230 17.38 -5.88 2.67
N ASN A 231 17.00 -5.78 3.95
CA ASN A 231 16.12 -4.73 4.47
C ASN A 231 14.81 -4.56 3.67
N GLY A 232 14.26 -5.64 3.13
CA GLY A 232 13.04 -5.63 2.33
C GLY A 232 13.20 -5.10 0.90
N PHE A 233 14.42 -4.95 0.40
CA PHE A 233 14.73 -4.64 -0.99
C PHE A 233 15.27 -5.88 -1.73
N LEU A 234 14.91 -5.98 -3.01
CA LEU A 234 15.46 -6.95 -3.94
C LEU A 234 16.43 -6.23 -4.88
N TYR A 235 17.66 -6.66 -4.93
CA TYR A 235 18.71 -6.17 -5.83
C TYR A 235 18.90 -7.17 -6.96
N VAL A 236 18.79 -6.72 -8.21
CA VAL A 236 18.91 -7.52 -9.44
C VAL A 236 19.88 -6.88 -10.42
#